data_f0ae000bbfc3b29ee4ae982a6230d4b1
#
_entry.id   f0ae000bbfc3b29ee4ae982a6230d4b1
#
_cell.length_a   1.000
_cell.length_b   1.000
_cell.length_c   1.000
_cell.angle_alpha   90.00
_cell.angle_beta   90.00
_cell.angle_gamma   90.00
#
_symmetry.space_group_name_H-M   'P 1'
#
loop_
_entity.id
_entity.type
_entity.pdbx_description
1 polymer ?
#
loop_
_entity_poly.entity_id
_entity_poly.type
_entity_poly.pdbx_seq_one_letter_code
_entity_poly.pdbx_strand_id
1 'polypeptide(L)'
;LPKNESFNPYILYDVAKASLNPGNRINEPLWALLSQIIPYYQTEFGIDGARIDMGHALPLALVKRIIEAARKIDPHFCFIAEELDTQNAACSLEKGYNMIIGGGFTQETRPNEDKLNAFAYGAASLPCPVFAVGETHDTPRLSAREGGRRLSRMLTVLNLFIPNCVPFLNSGQEVYEIQPMNTGLD
;
A
#
# COMPACT_ATOMS: atom_id res chain seq x y z
N LEU A 1 -15.61 -18.53 -12.50
CA LEU A 1 -15.87 -18.74 -11.06
C LEU A 1 -17.15 -19.53 -10.91
N PRO A 2 -17.18 -20.62 -10.15
CA PRO A 2 -18.40 -21.38 -9.96
C PRO A 2 -19.44 -20.51 -9.26
N LYS A 3 -20.58 -20.33 -9.87
CA LYS A 3 -21.79 -19.73 -9.28
C LYS A 3 -22.39 -20.70 -8.27
N ASN A 4 -21.68 -20.97 -7.20
CA ASN A 4 -22.21 -21.76 -6.11
C ASN A 4 -22.30 -20.84 -4.91
N GLU A 5 -23.50 -20.55 -4.46
CA GLU A 5 -23.78 -19.69 -3.31
C GLU A 5 -23.15 -20.22 -2.01
N SER A 6 -22.78 -21.49 -1.97
CA SER A 6 -22.03 -22.09 -0.85
C SER A 6 -20.56 -21.71 -0.83
N PHE A 7 -20.01 -21.15 -1.91
CA PHE A 7 -18.63 -20.72 -1.96
C PHE A 7 -18.57 -19.19 -1.89
N ASN A 8 -17.68 -18.72 -1.06
CA ASN A 8 -17.33 -17.31 -1.04
C ASN A 8 -16.94 -16.88 -2.47
N PRO A 9 -17.61 -15.85 -3.06
CA PRO A 9 -17.47 -15.53 -4.48
C PRO A 9 -16.09 -15.00 -4.87
N TYR A 10 -15.22 -14.71 -3.92
CA TYR A 10 -13.92 -14.13 -4.22
C TYR A 10 -12.78 -14.98 -3.68
N ILE A 11 -12.02 -15.52 -4.60
CA ILE A 11 -10.64 -15.88 -4.35
C ILE A 11 -9.82 -14.77 -5.00
N LEU A 12 -9.33 -13.86 -4.19
CA LEU A 12 -8.23 -13.02 -4.60
C LEU A 12 -7.00 -13.90 -4.49
N TYR A 13 -6.24 -14.03 -5.58
CA TYR A 13 -5.16 -15.02 -5.69
C TYR A 13 -4.01 -14.79 -4.71
N ASP A 14 -3.86 -13.57 -4.25
CA ASP A 14 -2.77 -13.09 -3.40
C ASP A 14 -3.20 -12.80 -1.95
N VAL A 15 -4.45 -13.08 -1.60
CA VAL A 15 -4.95 -12.90 -0.23
C VAL A 15 -5.19 -14.24 0.44
N ALA A 16 -4.59 -14.44 1.60
CA ALA A 16 -4.81 -15.61 2.43
C ALA A 16 -6.27 -15.69 2.89
N LYS A 17 -6.90 -16.85 2.75
CA LYS A 17 -8.25 -17.07 3.22
C LYS A 17 -8.28 -17.13 4.75
N ALA A 18 -8.62 -16.03 5.39
CA ALA A 18 -8.57 -15.86 6.84
C ALA A 18 -9.71 -16.56 7.60
N SER A 19 -10.67 -17.18 6.88
CA SER A 19 -11.80 -17.90 7.49
C SER A 19 -11.91 -19.33 6.97
N LEU A 20 -12.53 -20.20 7.77
CA LEU A 20 -12.89 -21.54 7.34
C LEU A 20 -14.11 -21.50 6.39
N ASN A 21 -14.14 -22.40 5.40
CA ASN A 21 -15.29 -22.55 4.51
C ASN A 21 -16.55 -22.91 5.33
N PRO A 22 -17.70 -22.29 5.09
CA PRO A 22 -18.05 -21.29 4.07
C PRO A 22 -17.69 -19.83 4.39
N GLY A 23 -16.89 -19.55 5.41
CA GLY A 23 -16.38 -18.22 5.66
C GLY A 23 -16.92 -17.51 6.91
N ASN A 24 -17.76 -18.21 7.69
CA ASN A 24 -18.39 -17.68 8.91
C ASN A 24 -17.65 -18.00 10.21
N ARG A 25 -16.52 -18.69 10.15
CA ARG A 25 -15.67 -19.04 11.30
C ARG A 25 -14.23 -18.63 11.06
N ILE A 26 -13.58 -18.17 12.12
CA ILE A 26 -12.16 -17.82 12.11
C ILE A 26 -11.32 -19.07 11.84
N ASN A 27 -10.33 -18.96 10.96
CA ASN A 27 -9.26 -19.93 10.82
C ASN A 27 -8.16 -19.61 11.85
N GLU A 28 -8.39 -19.99 13.11
CA GLU A 28 -7.52 -19.62 14.23
C GLU A 28 -6.06 -20.07 14.06
N PRO A 29 -5.73 -21.28 13.56
CA PRO A 29 -4.35 -21.64 13.29
C PRO A 29 -3.65 -20.69 12.30
N LEU A 30 -4.36 -20.26 11.25
CA LEU A 30 -3.84 -19.30 10.27
C LEU A 30 -3.69 -17.91 10.90
N TRP A 31 -4.65 -17.46 11.68
CA TRP A 31 -4.57 -16.16 12.37
C TRP A 31 -3.38 -16.10 13.35
N ALA A 32 -3.16 -17.17 14.09
CA ALA A 32 -2.01 -17.29 14.97
C ALA A 32 -0.69 -17.19 14.19
N LEU A 33 -0.58 -17.92 13.08
CA LEU A 33 0.60 -17.88 12.22
C LEU A 33 0.84 -16.47 11.64
N LEU A 34 -0.18 -15.88 11.03
CA LEU A 34 -0.08 -14.53 10.43
C LEU A 34 0.32 -13.46 11.46
N SER A 35 -0.17 -13.59 12.69
CA SER A 35 0.17 -12.67 13.78
C SER A 35 1.62 -12.80 14.27
N GLN A 36 2.31 -13.89 13.97
CA GLN A 36 3.70 -14.11 14.37
C GLN A 36 4.72 -13.74 13.29
N ILE A 37 4.28 -13.46 12.06
CA ILE A 37 5.18 -13.12 10.96
C ILE A 37 6.01 -11.88 11.29
N ILE A 38 5.36 -10.77 11.61
CA ILE A 38 6.06 -9.52 11.92
C ILE A 38 6.91 -9.61 13.18
N PRO A 39 6.42 -10.14 14.33
CA PRO A 39 7.24 -10.46 15.49
C PRO A 39 8.51 -11.24 15.17
N TYR A 40 8.41 -12.26 14.33
CA TYR A 40 9.58 -13.03 13.88
C TYR A 40 10.59 -12.12 13.13
N TYR A 41 10.13 -11.34 12.16
CA TYR A 41 11.01 -10.44 11.41
C TYR A 41 11.61 -9.33 12.27
N GLN A 42 10.89 -8.81 13.25
CA GLN A 42 11.42 -7.85 14.21
C GLN A 42 12.60 -8.45 15.00
N THR A 43 12.42 -9.70 15.48
CA THR A 43 13.41 -10.37 16.32
C THR A 43 14.64 -10.80 15.53
N GLU A 44 14.45 -11.40 14.35
CA GLU A 44 15.54 -11.97 13.57
C GLU A 44 16.27 -10.93 12.69
N PHE A 45 15.57 -9.89 12.21
CA PHE A 45 16.11 -8.97 11.23
C PHE A 45 16.06 -7.49 11.65
N GLY A 46 15.46 -7.18 12.79
CA GLY A 46 15.42 -5.83 13.32
C GLY A 46 14.66 -4.83 12.42
N ILE A 47 13.55 -5.26 11.80
CA ILE A 47 12.74 -4.37 10.98
C ILE A 47 11.96 -3.38 11.85
N ASP A 48 11.79 -2.13 11.37
CA ASP A 48 11.12 -1.03 12.08
C ASP A 48 9.69 -0.76 11.59
N GLY A 49 9.26 -1.43 10.53
CA GLY A 49 7.93 -1.26 9.97
C GLY A 49 7.58 -2.31 8.93
N ALA A 50 6.29 -2.35 8.56
CA ALA A 50 5.78 -3.27 7.55
C ALA A 50 4.62 -2.65 6.76
N ARG A 51 4.56 -2.91 5.46
CA ARG A 51 3.39 -2.69 4.63
C ARG A 51 2.49 -3.92 4.70
N ILE A 52 1.21 -3.72 4.98
CA ILE A 52 0.21 -4.78 4.86
C ILE A 52 -0.46 -4.66 3.50
N ASP A 53 -0.17 -5.63 2.64
CA ASP A 53 -0.75 -5.78 1.33
C ASP A 53 -2.22 -6.18 1.44
N MET A 54 -3.08 -5.61 0.60
CA MET A 54 -4.51 -5.92 0.56
C MET A 54 -5.19 -5.93 1.94
N GLY A 55 -4.71 -5.11 2.89
CA GLY A 55 -5.20 -5.11 4.27
C GLY A 55 -6.70 -4.80 4.41
N HIS A 56 -7.29 -4.12 3.43
CA HIS A 56 -8.72 -3.88 3.35
C HIS A 56 -9.55 -5.16 3.10
N ALA A 57 -8.94 -6.19 2.51
CA ALA A 57 -9.58 -7.50 2.27
C ALA A 57 -9.46 -8.45 3.48
N LEU A 58 -8.67 -8.10 4.49
CA LEU A 58 -8.54 -8.88 5.72
C LEU A 58 -9.61 -8.48 6.75
N PRO A 59 -10.06 -9.42 7.59
CA PRO A 59 -10.91 -9.08 8.73
C PRO A 59 -10.22 -8.05 9.63
N LEU A 60 -10.93 -7.00 10.03
CA LEU A 60 -10.39 -5.94 10.90
C LEU A 60 -9.77 -6.49 12.18
N ALA A 61 -10.40 -7.50 12.78
CA ALA A 61 -9.87 -8.14 14.00
C ALA A 61 -8.52 -8.82 13.79
N LEU A 62 -8.28 -9.39 12.59
CA LEU A 62 -6.99 -9.96 12.24
C LEU A 62 -5.93 -8.87 12.06
N VAL A 63 -6.26 -7.79 11.33
CA VAL A 63 -5.34 -6.65 11.15
C VAL A 63 -4.93 -6.07 12.52
N LYS A 64 -5.90 -5.83 13.40
CA LYS A 64 -5.60 -5.36 14.77
C LYS A 64 -4.71 -6.32 15.54
N ARG A 65 -4.99 -7.63 15.47
CA ARG A 65 -4.18 -8.66 16.14
C ARG A 65 -2.73 -8.67 15.64
N ILE A 66 -2.51 -8.51 14.33
CA ILE A 66 -1.17 -8.41 13.72
C ILE A 66 -0.45 -7.16 14.24
N ILE A 67 -1.11 -6.00 14.20
CA ILE A 67 -0.56 -4.73 14.66
C ILE A 67 -0.22 -4.77 16.16
N GLU A 68 -1.11 -5.30 16.98
CA GLU A 68 -0.90 -5.45 18.42
C GLU A 68 0.26 -6.40 18.74
N ALA A 69 0.40 -7.49 18.00
CA ALA A 69 1.49 -8.43 18.19
C ALA A 69 2.86 -7.79 17.93
N ALA A 70 3.00 -7.01 16.87
CA ALA A 70 4.21 -6.28 16.56
C ALA A 70 4.51 -5.19 17.60
N ARG A 71 3.49 -4.41 18.01
CA ARG A 71 3.66 -3.32 18.97
C ARG A 71 3.87 -3.75 20.42
N LYS A 72 3.70 -5.02 20.72
CA LYS A 72 4.16 -5.60 21.99
C LYS A 72 5.69 -5.69 22.08
N ILE A 73 6.36 -5.85 20.93
CA ILE A 73 7.83 -5.87 20.84
C ILE A 73 8.36 -4.44 20.73
N ASP A 74 7.83 -3.66 19.78
CA ASP A 74 8.16 -2.25 19.61
C ASP A 74 6.89 -1.41 19.50
N PRO A 75 6.54 -0.59 20.53
CA PRO A 75 5.38 0.29 20.50
C PRO A 75 5.37 1.31 19.35
N HIS A 76 6.54 1.62 18.78
CA HIS A 76 6.71 2.58 17.68
C HIS A 76 6.73 1.92 16.31
N PHE A 77 6.57 0.60 16.23
CA PHE A 77 6.57 -0.12 14.95
C PHE A 77 5.58 0.47 13.96
N CYS A 78 6.09 0.82 12.77
CA CYS A 78 5.34 1.53 11.76
C CYS A 78 4.54 0.57 10.85
N PHE A 79 3.27 0.86 10.63
CA PHE A 79 2.44 0.13 9.68
C PHE A 79 2.00 1.03 8.53
N ILE A 80 2.18 0.54 7.31
CA ILE A 80 1.80 1.19 6.06
C ILE A 80 0.62 0.42 5.48
N ALA A 81 -0.50 1.10 5.24
CA ALA A 81 -1.64 0.49 4.56
C ALA A 81 -1.46 0.56 3.05
N GLU A 82 -1.73 -0.54 2.36
CA GLU A 82 -2.06 -0.47 0.94
C GLU A 82 -3.49 0.06 0.79
N GLU A 83 -3.62 1.36 0.96
CA GLU A 83 -4.84 2.11 0.73
C GLU A 83 -4.53 3.16 -0.33
N LEU A 84 -5.18 3.04 -1.47
CA LEU A 84 -4.94 3.90 -2.63
C LEU A 84 -5.87 5.13 -2.65
N ASP A 85 -7.02 5.05 -1.97
CA ASP A 85 -7.94 6.16 -1.85
C ASP A 85 -7.63 6.99 -0.59
N THR A 86 -7.20 8.22 -0.81
CA THR A 86 -6.89 9.16 0.28
C THR A 86 -8.09 9.52 1.15
N GLN A 87 -9.32 9.33 0.66
CA GLN A 87 -10.53 9.54 1.47
C GLN A 87 -10.63 8.55 2.63
N ASN A 88 -9.98 7.39 2.52
CA ASN A 88 -9.93 6.36 3.56
C ASN A 88 -8.79 6.54 4.57
N ALA A 89 -8.03 7.64 4.50
CA ALA A 89 -6.88 7.87 5.39
C ALA A 89 -7.24 7.84 6.86
N ALA A 90 -8.34 8.50 7.26
CA ALA A 90 -8.83 8.49 8.64
C ALA A 90 -9.21 7.07 9.10
N CYS A 91 -9.91 6.32 8.27
CA CYS A 91 -10.28 4.93 8.56
C CYS A 91 -9.03 4.03 8.70
N SER A 92 -7.99 4.27 7.91
CA SER A 92 -6.72 3.53 8.02
C SER A 92 -6.03 3.81 9.36
N LEU A 93 -6.01 5.07 9.81
CA LEU A 93 -5.50 5.41 11.15
C LEU A 93 -6.27 4.70 12.27
N GLU A 94 -7.61 4.68 12.21
CA GLU A 94 -8.45 3.99 13.20
C GLU A 94 -8.20 2.49 13.28
N LYS A 95 -7.79 1.89 12.16
CA LYS A 95 -7.35 0.49 12.10
C LYS A 95 -5.98 0.26 12.74
N GLY A 96 -5.20 1.31 12.96
CA GLY A 96 -3.89 1.27 13.58
C GLY A 96 -2.70 1.50 12.63
N TYR A 97 -2.94 1.82 11.36
CA TYR A 97 -1.88 2.19 10.44
C TYR A 97 -1.30 3.57 10.75
N ASN A 98 -0.06 3.80 10.37
CA ASN A 98 0.62 5.08 10.56
C ASN A 98 0.56 5.96 9.32
N MET A 99 0.52 5.33 8.14
CA MET A 99 0.47 6.01 6.84
C MET A 99 -0.21 5.13 5.79
N ILE A 100 -0.53 5.73 4.65
CA ILE A 100 -1.13 5.05 3.50
C ILE A 100 -0.24 5.23 2.27
N ILE A 101 -0.36 4.33 1.30
CA ILE A 101 0.33 4.47 0.00
C ILE A 101 -0.29 5.61 -0.81
N GLY A 102 -1.61 5.65 -0.91
CA GLY A 102 -2.29 6.59 -1.79
C GLY A 102 -2.02 6.33 -3.28
N GLY A 103 -2.75 7.01 -4.13
CA GLY A 103 -2.61 6.90 -5.58
C GLY A 103 -1.49 7.75 -6.17
N GLY A 104 -1.15 8.85 -5.52
CA GLY A 104 -0.17 9.79 -6.04
C GLY A 104 -0.42 10.16 -7.50
N PHE A 105 0.63 10.10 -8.31
CA PHE A 105 0.58 10.34 -9.76
C PHE A 105 0.66 9.04 -10.58
N THR A 106 0.38 7.88 -9.97
CA THR A 106 0.56 6.58 -10.60
C THR A 106 -0.34 6.36 -11.82
N GLN A 107 -1.52 6.97 -11.83
CA GLN A 107 -2.50 6.88 -12.91
C GLN A 107 -2.42 8.07 -13.89
N GLU A 108 -1.53 9.03 -13.64
CA GLU A 108 -1.46 10.22 -14.46
C GLU A 108 -0.56 10.01 -15.68
N THR A 109 -1.16 10.07 -16.85
CA THR A 109 -0.43 10.06 -18.13
C THR A 109 0.00 11.45 -18.55
N ARG A 110 -0.77 12.47 -18.18
CA ARG A 110 -0.50 13.90 -18.47
C ARG A 110 -0.88 14.74 -17.26
N PRO A 111 -0.02 14.80 -16.23
CA PRO A 111 -0.29 15.67 -15.09
C PRO A 111 -0.33 17.12 -15.56
N ASN A 112 -1.38 17.83 -15.20
CA ASN A 112 -1.52 19.26 -15.41
C ASN A 112 -1.44 20.00 -14.07
N GLU A 113 -1.43 21.32 -14.12
CA GLU A 113 -1.31 22.16 -12.93
C GLU A 113 -2.43 21.87 -11.91
N ASP A 114 -3.67 21.71 -12.36
CA ASP A 114 -4.81 21.46 -11.48
C ASP A 114 -4.63 20.14 -10.69
N LYS A 115 -4.19 19.09 -11.36
CA LYS A 115 -3.95 17.77 -10.72
C LYS A 115 -2.76 17.81 -9.78
N LEU A 116 -1.68 18.49 -10.16
CA LEU A 116 -0.51 18.67 -9.31
C LEU A 116 -0.89 19.45 -8.04
N ASN A 117 -1.63 20.54 -8.19
CA ASN A 117 -2.12 21.34 -7.08
C ASN A 117 -3.11 20.55 -6.21
N ALA A 118 -4.07 19.86 -6.81
CA ALA A 118 -5.05 19.05 -6.07
C ALA A 118 -4.38 17.98 -5.20
N PHE A 119 -3.37 17.30 -5.72
CA PHE A 119 -2.62 16.33 -4.93
C PHE A 119 -1.78 17.00 -3.82
N ALA A 120 -1.05 18.07 -4.13
CA ALA A 120 -0.20 18.75 -3.16
C ALA A 120 -1.01 19.34 -1.98
N TYR A 121 -2.10 20.04 -2.28
CA TYR A 121 -2.99 20.59 -1.25
C TYR A 121 -3.79 19.52 -0.52
N GLY A 122 -4.26 18.50 -1.24
CA GLY A 122 -4.97 17.37 -0.67
C GLY A 122 -4.09 16.61 0.33
N ALA A 123 -2.87 16.28 -0.05
CA ALA A 123 -1.92 15.57 0.81
C ALA A 123 -1.61 16.34 2.10
N ALA A 124 -1.44 17.67 2.02
CA ALA A 124 -1.18 18.52 3.17
C ALA A 124 -2.31 18.45 4.23
N SER A 125 -3.53 18.16 3.81
CA SER A 125 -4.73 18.12 4.65
C SER A 125 -5.05 16.73 5.19
N LEU A 126 -4.33 15.69 4.78
CA LEU A 126 -4.58 14.32 5.24
C LEU A 126 -4.23 14.14 6.72
N PRO A 127 -4.96 13.29 7.44
CA PRO A 127 -4.72 13.03 8.85
C PRO A 127 -3.47 12.17 9.11
N CYS A 128 -2.88 11.57 8.07
CA CYS A 128 -1.64 10.81 8.14
C CYS A 128 -0.79 11.05 6.89
N PRO A 129 0.52 10.76 6.95
CA PRO A 129 1.37 10.79 5.78
C PRO A 129 0.90 9.85 4.67
N VAL A 130 1.15 10.27 3.43
CA VAL A 130 0.89 9.49 2.21
C VAL A 130 2.18 9.42 1.37
N PHE A 131 2.35 8.39 0.56
CA PHE A 131 3.48 8.38 -0.36
C PHE A 131 3.30 9.38 -1.50
N ALA A 132 4.31 10.19 -1.73
CA ALA A 132 4.46 10.93 -2.97
C ALA A 132 5.08 10.00 -4.01
N VAL A 133 4.23 9.42 -4.82
CA VAL A 133 4.58 8.32 -5.72
C VAL A 133 4.19 8.66 -7.16
N GLY A 134 5.09 8.36 -8.09
CA GLY A 134 4.84 8.52 -9.53
C GLY A 134 4.64 7.19 -10.24
N GLU A 135 5.28 6.15 -9.77
CA GLU A 135 5.14 4.77 -10.21
C GLU A 135 5.36 3.81 -9.06
N THR A 136 4.81 2.61 -9.15
CA THR A 136 5.01 1.51 -8.21
C THR A 136 5.36 0.23 -8.96
N HIS A 137 5.61 -0.85 -8.23
CA HIS A 137 5.76 -2.18 -8.82
C HIS A 137 4.48 -2.69 -9.53
N ASP A 138 3.31 -2.11 -9.22
CA ASP A 138 2.01 -2.48 -9.78
C ASP A 138 1.49 -1.49 -10.83
N THR A 139 2.31 -0.54 -11.26
CA THR A 139 1.90 0.48 -12.23
C THR A 139 2.88 0.58 -13.40
N PRO A 140 2.45 1.11 -14.55
CA PRO A 140 3.35 1.42 -15.65
C PRO A 140 4.45 2.40 -15.22
N ARG A 141 5.64 2.21 -15.77
CA ARG A 141 6.79 3.08 -15.50
C ARG A 141 6.53 4.52 -15.95
N LEU A 142 6.97 5.49 -15.16
CA LEU A 142 6.92 6.91 -15.53
C LEU A 142 7.63 7.19 -16.83
N SER A 143 8.80 6.59 -17.02
CA SER A 143 9.62 6.80 -18.21
C SER A 143 9.02 6.18 -19.47
N ALA A 144 8.09 5.23 -19.36
CA ALA A 144 7.35 4.65 -20.48
C ALA A 144 6.13 5.49 -20.89
N ARG A 145 5.70 6.44 -20.06
CA ARG A 145 4.55 7.31 -20.31
C ARG A 145 4.93 8.47 -21.24
N GLU A 146 3.91 9.16 -21.78
CA GLU A 146 4.13 10.41 -22.53
C GLU A 146 4.93 11.41 -21.68
N GLY A 147 5.95 12.02 -22.28
CA GLY A 147 6.92 12.85 -21.57
C GLY A 147 8.19 12.11 -21.10
N GLY A 148 8.14 10.80 -21.02
CA GLY A 148 9.30 9.92 -20.79
C GLY A 148 10.17 10.37 -19.59
N ARG A 149 11.48 10.46 -19.82
CA ARG A 149 12.46 10.86 -18.79
C ARG A 149 12.19 12.26 -18.20
N ARG A 150 11.60 13.19 -18.99
CA ARG A 150 11.29 14.54 -18.49
C ARG A 150 10.18 14.48 -17.45
N LEU A 151 9.13 13.71 -17.71
CA LEU A 151 8.04 13.48 -16.78
C LEU A 151 8.57 12.82 -15.51
N SER A 152 9.35 11.76 -15.64
CA SER A 152 9.94 11.04 -14.50
C SER A 152 10.76 11.98 -13.60
N ARG A 153 11.66 12.79 -14.18
CA ARG A 153 12.45 13.77 -13.41
C ARG A 153 11.59 14.82 -12.73
N MET A 154 10.62 15.38 -13.44
CA MET A 154 9.73 16.42 -12.91
C MET A 154 8.94 15.91 -11.71
N LEU A 155 8.27 14.76 -11.82
CA LEU A 155 7.48 14.20 -10.75
C LEU A 155 8.36 13.72 -9.58
N THR A 156 9.54 13.15 -9.84
CA THR A 156 10.48 12.77 -8.79
C THR A 156 10.88 13.98 -7.95
N VAL A 157 11.30 15.07 -8.61
CA VAL A 157 11.67 16.31 -7.90
C VAL A 157 10.48 16.89 -7.13
N LEU A 158 9.30 16.95 -7.76
CA LEU A 158 8.11 17.47 -7.12
C LEU A 158 7.75 16.66 -5.86
N ASN A 159 7.77 15.34 -5.95
CA ASN A 159 7.45 14.44 -4.84
C ASN A 159 8.34 14.62 -3.61
N LEU A 160 9.57 15.14 -3.79
CA LEU A 160 10.46 15.43 -2.67
C LEU A 160 10.00 16.61 -1.80
N PHE A 161 9.11 17.47 -2.32
CA PHE A 161 8.73 18.73 -1.67
C PHE A 161 7.25 18.82 -1.30
N ILE A 162 6.44 17.80 -1.59
CA ILE A 162 5.01 17.81 -1.24
C ILE A 162 4.87 17.62 0.28
N PRO A 163 4.18 18.53 0.98
CA PRO A 163 4.03 18.44 2.43
C PRO A 163 3.18 17.24 2.82
N ASN A 164 3.45 16.70 4.01
CA ASN A 164 2.81 15.49 4.56
C ASN A 164 2.95 14.24 3.66
N CYS A 165 4.01 14.23 2.83
CA CYS A 165 4.29 13.11 1.96
C CYS A 165 5.64 12.45 2.30
N VAL A 166 5.70 11.14 2.09
CA VAL A 166 6.92 10.36 2.10
C VAL A 166 7.33 10.14 0.64
N PRO A 167 8.46 10.70 0.17
CA PRO A 167 8.92 10.48 -1.19
C PRO A 167 9.20 9.00 -1.45
N PHE A 168 8.68 8.48 -2.55
CA PHE A 168 8.85 7.10 -2.96
C PHE A 168 9.54 7.02 -4.32
N LEU A 169 10.59 6.24 -4.39
CA LEU A 169 11.30 5.89 -5.63
C LEU A 169 11.16 4.39 -5.87
N ASN A 170 10.56 4.03 -6.98
CA ASN A 170 10.50 2.65 -7.41
C ASN A 170 11.85 2.22 -8.00
N SER A 171 12.33 1.03 -7.67
CA SER A 171 13.61 0.51 -8.18
C SER A 171 13.65 0.55 -9.70
N GLY A 172 14.70 1.14 -10.26
CA GLY A 172 14.86 1.40 -11.69
C GLY A 172 14.36 2.77 -12.17
N GLN A 173 13.56 3.50 -11.37
CA GLN A 173 13.10 4.84 -11.73
C GLN A 173 14.28 5.82 -11.86
N GLU A 174 15.31 5.65 -11.05
CA GLU A 174 16.54 6.45 -11.04
C GLU A 174 17.36 6.31 -12.34
N VAL A 175 17.21 5.19 -13.04
CA VAL A 175 17.87 4.94 -14.34
C VAL A 175 16.91 5.04 -15.52
N TYR A 176 15.68 5.49 -15.27
CA TYR A 176 14.63 5.65 -16.28
C TYR A 176 14.19 4.33 -16.92
N GLU A 177 14.09 3.28 -16.12
CA GLU A 177 13.58 1.98 -16.58
C GLU A 177 12.19 2.15 -17.18
N ILE A 178 11.94 1.48 -18.30
CA ILE A 178 10.67 1.52 -19.04
C ILE A 178 9.87 0.22 -18.90
N GLN A 179 10.53 -0.88 -18.56
CA GLN A 179 9.85 -2.15 -18.38
C GLN A 179 9.18 -2.19 -17.01
N PRO A 180 7.86 -2.47 -16.93
CA PRO A 180 7.17 -2.59 -15.66
C PRO A 180 7.72 -3.78 -14.85
N MET A 181 7.63 -3.67 -13.51
CA MET A 181 8.01 -4.79 -12.63
C MET A 181 6.94 -5.89 -12.67
N ASN A 182 5.69 -5.50 -12.75
CA ASN A 182 4.57 -6.41 -12.94
C ASN A 182 4.40 -6.72 -14.43
N THR A 183 4.75 -7.94 -14.83
CA THR A 183 4.69 -8.41 -16.23
C THR A 183 3.27 -8.60 -16.75
N GLY A 184 2.25 -8.46 -15.91
CA GLY A 184 0.84 -8.47 -16.31
C GLY A 184 0.30 -7.11 -16.77
N LEU A 185 1.17 -6.09 -16.82
CA LEU A 185 0.82 -4.72 -17.24
C LEU A 185 1.22 -4.40 -18.68
N ASP A 186 1.63 -5.38 -19.49
CA ASP A 186 2.00 -5.23 -20.90
C ASP A 186 0.79 -4.98 -21.81
#